data_d91a49d5c14778b1f60d4cc74900998f
#
_entry.id   d91a49d5c14778b1f60d4cc74900998f
#
_cell.length_a   1.000
_cell.length_b   1.000
_cell.length_c   1.000
_cell.angle_alpha   90.00
_cell.angle_beta   90.00
_cell.angle_gamma   90.00
#
_symmetry.space_group_name_H-M   'P 1'
#
loop_
_entity.id
_entity.type
_entity.pdbx_description
1 polymer ?
#
loop_
_entity_poly.entity_id
_entity_poly.type
_entity_poly.pdbx_seq_one_letter_code
_entity_poly.pdbx_strand_id
1 'polypeptide(L)'
;MSIINKIFISLILVLFTTSLLAEEVKKVGKFKDWETLVLTKSDGIVCFAQSKPVLQSPKKNKRDSRLFVSFRPNEKILDEISLTAGYEFNKQNSITAKSGKFKYKFDISQEKFAWIADNKVEKKMIRTMKKGSRIMISGYNSSGSQTIDHYSLLGFTKAYNEAK
;
A
#
# COMPACT_ATOMS: atom_id res chain seq x y z
N MET A 1 15.84 -36.90 -64.91
CA MET A 1 16.91 -36.32 -64.06
C MET A 1 16.29 -35.10 -63.39
N SER A 2 15.95 -35.23 -62.13
CA SER A 2 15.24 -34.18 -61.39
C SER A 2 16.22 -33.48 -60.43
N ILE A 3 16.34 -32.18 -60.61
CA ILE A 3 17.14 -31.32 -59.73
C ILE A 3 16.24 -30.85 -58.59
N ILE A 4 16.45 -31.39 -57.39
CA ILE A 4 15.72 -31.00 -56.22
C ILE A 4 16.32 -29.71 -55.68
N ASN A 5 15.57 -28.63 -55.86
CA ASN A 5 15.84 -27.30 -55.26
C ASN A 5 15.68 -27.38 -53.74
N LYS A 6 16.79 -27.34 -53.01
CA LYS A 6 16.79 -27.15 -51.55
C LYS A 6 16.56 -25.69 -51.25
N ILE A 7 15.33 -25.31 -51.00
CA ILE A 7 15.01 -24.01 -50.44
C ILE A 7 15.39 -24.01 -48.96
N PHE A 8 16.46 -23.31 -48.64
CA PHE A 8 16.88 -23.05 -47.27
C PHE A 8 15.96 -21.94 -46.71
N ILE A 9 14.90 -22.31 -46.03
CA ILE A 9 14.09 -21.36 -45.28
C ILE A 9 14.87 -21.04 -43.99
N SER A 10 15.59 -19.93 -44.02
CA SER A 10 16.19 -19.32 -42.83
C SER A 10 15.07 -18.73 -41.95
N LEU A 11 14.65 -19.49 -40.95
CA LEU A 11 13.71 -19.04 -39.92
C LEU A 11 14.46 -18.07 -39.01
N ILE A 12 14.35 -16.77 -39.32
CA ILE A 12 14.82 -15.70 -38.44
C ILE A 12 13.84 -15.68 -37.24
N LEU A 13 14.26 -16.36 -36.18
CA LEU A 13 13.59 -16.27 -34.87
C LEU A 13 13.89 -14.90 -34.28
N VAL A 14 13.03 -13.92 -34.59
CA VAL A 14 13.06 -12.61 -33.93
C VAL A 14 12.65 -12.83 -32.47
N LEU A 15 13.63 -12.96 -31.60
CA LEU A 15 13.43 -12.92 -30.15
C LEU A 15 12.95 -11.50 -29.78
N PHE A 16 11.64 -11.32 -29.73
CA PHE A 16 11.06 -10.17 -29.05
C PHE A 16 11.39 -10.32 -27.55
N THR A 17 12.50 -9.77 -27.14
CA THR A 17 12.78 -9.52 -25.73
C THR A 17 11.81 -8.45 -25.26
N THR A 18 10.64 -8.85 -24.80
CA THR A 18 9.79 -7.96 -24.00
C THR A 18 10.56 -7.69 -22.72
N SER A 19 11.15 -6.50 -22.63
CA SER A 19 11.67 -5.99 -21.37
C SER A 19 10.47 -5.86 -20.44
N LEU A 20 10.25 -6.86 -19.58
CA LEU A 20 9.42 -6.70 -18.40
C LEU A 20 10.12 -5.60 -17.60
N LEU A 21 9.58 -4.38 -17.66
CA LEU A 21 9.96 -3.33 -16.73
C LEU A 21 9.50 -3.82 -15.35
N ALA A 22 10.44 -4.41 -14.61
CA ALA A 22 10.19 -4.83 -13.24
C ALA A 22 9.82 -3.57 -12.43
N GLU A 23 8.70 -3.63 -11.73
CA GLU A 23 8.32 -2.59 -10.77
C GLU A 23 9.42 -2.50 -9.72
N GLU A 24 10.14 -1.38 -9.69
CA GLU A 24 11.22 -1.16 -8.73
C GLU A 24 10.71 -0.35 -7.54
N VAL A 25 10.79 -0.93 -6.36
CA VAL A 25 10.48 -0.25 -5.09
C VAL A 25 11.78 0.19 -4.43
N LYS A 26 12.00 1.49 -4.35
CA LYS A 26 13.18 2.10 -3.72
C LYS A 26 12.79 2.77 -2.40
N LYS A 27 13.48 2.41 -1.31
CA LYS A 27 13.38 3.15 -0.06
C LYS A 27 14.22 4.42 -0.16
N VAL A 28 13.60 5.58 0.03
CA VAL A 28 14.24 6.90 -0.04
C VAL A 28 14.46 7.54 1.33
N GLY A 29 13.72 7.09 2.37
CA GLY A 29 13.91 7.59 3.72
C GLY A 29 13.40 6.64 4.81
N LYS A 30 13.97 6.78 6.01
CA LYS A 30 13.47 6.14 7.24
C LYS A 30 13.43 7.15 8.38
N PHE A 31 12.26 7.30 9.00
CA PHE A 31 11.97 8.29 10.03
C PHE A 31 11.29 7.60 11.22
N LYS A 32 12.09 7.12 12.18
CA LYS A 32 11.61 6.34 13.33
C LYS A 32 10.81 5.10 12.87
N ASP A 33 9.50 5.07 13.11
CA ASP A 33 8.61 3.96 12.80
C ASP A 33 7.98 4.05 11.39
N TRP A 34 8.37 5.05 10.61
CA TRP A 34 7.89 5.29 9.24
C TRP A 34 9.02 5.24 8.22
N GLU A 35 8.68 4.79 7.02
CA GLU A 35 9.58 4.75 5.86
C GLU A 35 8.90 5.45 4.68
N THR A 36 9.72 6.09 3.84
CA THR A 36 9.29 6.64 2.55
C THR A 36 9.86 5.80 1.43
N LEU A 37 9.00 5.41 0.51
CA LEU A 37 9.34 4.60 -0.65
C LEU A 37 8.83 5.24 -1.94
N VAL A 38 9.52 4.95 -3.02
CA VAL A 38 9.13 5.27 -4.38
C VAL A 38 9.00 3.98 -5.16
N LEU A 39 7.84 3.79 -5.78
CA LEU A 39 7.58 2.71 -6.71
C LEU A 39 7.55 3.31 -8.12
N THR A 40 8.48 2.89 -8.97
CA THR A 40 8.50 3.26 -10.38
C THR A 40 7.75 2.21 -11.18
N LYS A 41 6.76 2.65 -11.94
CA LYS A 41 5.94 1.85 -12.85
C LYS A 41 6.08 2.38 -14.28
N SER A 42 5.64 1.59 -15.25
CA SER A 42 5.60 2.01 -16.66
C SER A 42 4.72 3.23 -16.92
N ASP A 43 3.67 3.42 -16.12
CA ASP A 43 2.66 4.48 -16.24
C ASP A 43 2.89 5.66 -15.28
N GLY A 44 3.92 5.61 -14.44
CA GLY A 44 4.25 6.70 -13.55
C GLY A 44 4.94 6.31 -12.25
N ILE A 45 4.97 7.25 -11.33
CA ILE A 45 5.63 7.11 -10.04
C ILE A 45 4.58 7.15 -8.93
N VAL A 46 4.72 6.24 -7.98
CA VAL A 46 3.95 6.25 -6.73
C VAL A 46 4.92 6.49 -5.58
N CYS A 47 4.76 7.61 -4.88
CA CYS A 47 5.49 7.88 -3.65
C CYS A 47 4.59 7.57 -2.46
N PHE A 48 5.12 6.95 -1.43
CA PHE A 48 4.30 6.64 -0.25
C PHE A 48 5.10 6.57 1.04
N ALA A 49 4.49 7.06 2.10
CA ALA A 49 4.94 6.83 3.46
C ALA A 49 4.24 5.58 4.00
N GLN A 50 4.98 4.66 4.62
CA GLN A 50 4.43 3.45 5.24
C GLN A 50 4.95 3.21 6.65
N SER A 51 4.15 2.50 7.44
CA SER A 51 4.55 1.96 8.73
C SER A 51 4.00 0.57 8.95
N LYS A 52 4.73 -0.23 9.76
CA LYS A 52 4.25 -1.50 10.30
C LYS A 52 3.73 -1.30 11.72
N PRO A 53 2.75 -2.10 12.18
CA PRO A 53 2.27 -1.98 13.55
C PRO A 53 3.36 -2.35 14.56
N VAL A 54 3.43 -1.57 15.62
CA VAL A 54 4.32 -1.84 16.79
C VAL A 54 3.73 -2.89 17.71
N LEU A 55 2.42 -3.11 17.64
CA LEU A 55 1.70 -4.14 18.40
C LEU A 55 0.53 -4.66 17.55
N GLN A 56 0.40 -5.98 17.52
CA GLN A 56 -0.71 -6.68 16.85
C GLN A 56 -1.47 -7.56 17.84
N SER A 57 -2.80 -7.58 17.74
CA SER A 57 -3.66 -8.49 18.48
C SER A 57 -4.52 -9.28 17.47
N PRO A 58 -4.65 -10.62 17.62
CA PRO A 58 -3.96 -11.47 18.57
C PRO A 58 -2.45 -11.60 18.27
N LYS A 59 -1.62 -11.70 19.33
CA LYS A 59 -0.15 -11.75 19.21
C LYS A 59 0.39 -13.01 18.52
N LYS A 60 -0.33 -14.13 18.61
CA LYS A 60 0.11 -15.43 18.07
C LYS A 60 0.24 -15.45 16.53
N ASN A 61 -0.49 -14.61 15.83
CA ASN A 61 -0.55 -14.59 14.37
C ASN A 61 0.05 -13.27 13.87
N LYS A 62 1.37 -13.21 13.74
CA LYS A 62 2.02 -12.07 13.08
C LYS A 62 1.52 -11.95 11.65
N ARG A 63 1.06 -10.76 11.31
CA ARG A 63 0.52 -10.42 9.99
C ARG A 63 1.41 -9.37 9.33
N ASP A 64 1.51 -9.40 8.00
CA ASP A 64 2.16 -8.32 7.26
C ASP A 64 1.19 -7.16 7.07
N SER A 65 0.81 -6.54 8.19
CA SER A 65 -0.04 -5.36 8.21
C SER A 65 0.78 -4.11 7.94
N ARG A 66 0.23 -3.18 7.18
CA ARG A 66 0.86 -1.89 6.88
C ARG A 66 -0.19 -0.80 6.73
N LEU A 67 0.17 0.40 7.16
CA LEU A 67 -0.58 1.63 6.94
C LEU A 67 0.21 2.51 5.99
N PHE A 68 -0.47 3.06 4.97
CA PHE A 68 0.14 3.87 3.92
C PHE A 68 -0.52 5.24 3.81
N VAL A 69 0.27 6.22 3.37
CA VAL A 69 -0.22 7.45 2.76
C VAL A 69 0.50 7.62 1.43
N SER A 70 -0.26 7.61 0.33
CA SER A 70 0.27 7.52 -1.03
C SER A 70 -0.03 8.78 -1.83
N PHE A 71 0.88 9.06 -2.76
CA PHE A 71 0.84 10.14 -3.73
C PHE A 71 1.06 9.56 -5.11
N ARG A 72 0.11 9.79 -6.02
CA ARG A 72 0.19 9.42 -7.43
C ARG A 72 -0.06 10.66 -8.30
N PRO A 73 0.97 11.48 -8.54
CA PRO A 73 0.82 12.77 -9.23
C PRO A 73 0.20 12.63 -10.63
N ASN A 74 0.58 11.60 -11.38
CA ASN A 74 0.06 11.33 -12.71
C ASN A 74 -1.46 11.06 -12.72
N GLU A 75 -1.99 10.49 -11.64
CA GLU A 75 -3.43 10.22 -11.44
C GLU A 75 -4.14 11.37 -10.71
N LYS A 76 -3.42 12.44 -10.34
CA LYS A 76 -3.92 13.56 -9.50
C LYS A 76 -4.42 13.09 -8.13
N ILE A 77 -3.91 11.95 -7.64
CA ILE A 77 -4.23 11.40 -6.33
C ILE A 77 -3.17 11.87 -5.33
N LEU A 78 -3.64 12.60 -4.34
CA LEU A 78 -2.82 13.14 -3.27
C LEU A 78 -3.47 12.75 -1.93
N ASP A 79 -2.63 12.40 -0.96
CA ASP A 79 -3.09 12.12 0.42
C ASP A 79 -3.94 10.83 0.56
N GLU A 80 -3.87 9.87 -0.36
CA GLU A 80 -4.62 8.63 -0.25
C GLU A 80 -4.17 7.79 0.94
N ILE A 81 -5.10 7.47 1.82
CA ILE A 81 -4.85 6.60 2.98
C ILE A 81 -5.34 5.19 2.66
N SER A 82 -4.42 4.23 2.73
CA SER A 82 -4.75 2.82 2.58
C SER A 82 -4.07 1.97 3.67
N LEU A 83 -4.59 0.78 3.85
CA LEU A 83 -3.99 -0.21 4.74
C LEU A 83 -4.11 -1.61 4.18
N THR A 84 -3.20 -2.49 4.59
CA THR A 84 -3.37 -3.94 4.51
C THR A 84 -3.27 -4.55 5.91
N ALA A 85 -4.06 -5.58 6.18
CA ALA A 85 -4.01 -6.30 7.45
C ALA A 85 -3.36 -7.68 7.31
N GLY A 86 -2.87 -8.04 6.09
CA GLY A 86 -2.27 -9.33 5.80
C GLY A 86 -3.30 -10.46 5.61
N TYR A 87 -4.58 -10.14 5.55
CA TYR A 87 -5.70 -11.07 5.29
C TYR A 87 -6.81 -10.37 4.51
N GLU A 88 -7.73 -11.14 3.94
CA GLU A 88 -8.93 -10.62 3.29
C GLU A 88 -9.95 -10.14 4.34
N PHE A 89 -10.42 -8.90 4.16
CA PHE A 89 -11.37 -8.29 5.08
C PHE A 89 -12.77 -8.90 4.96
N ASN A 90 -13.39 -9.10 6.11
CA ASN A 90 -14.80 -9.46 6.18
C ASN A 90 -15.68 -8.28 5.74
N LYS A 91 -16.59 -8.52 4.76
CA LYS A 91 -17.45 -7.47 4.19
C LYS A 91 -18.59 -7.02 5.12
N GLN A 92 -18.88 -7.78 6.16
CA GLN A 92 -19.98 -7.49 7.10
C GLN A 92 -19.54 -6.55 8.24
N ASN A 93 -18.25 -6.44 8.49
CA ASN A 93 -17.71 -5.68 9.62
C ASN A 93 -16.96 -4.44 9.15
N SER A 94 -17.09 -3.36 9.90
CA SER A 94 -16.40 -2.10 9.60
C SER A 94 -14.93 -2.17 9.96
N ILE A 95 -14.09 -1.63 9.07
CA ILE A 95 -12.68 -1.39 9.34
C ILE A 95 -12.56 0.04 9.85
N THR A 96 -11.95 0.23 11.02
CA THR A 96 -11.88 1.55 11.66
C THR A 96 -10.49 1.88 12.18
N ALA A 97 -10.14 3.17 12.12
CA ALA A 97 -8.97 3.73 12.77
C ALA A 97 -9.38 4.65 13.93
N LYS A 98 -8.66 4.59 15.06
CA LYS A 98 -8.90 5.45 16.22
C LYS A 98 -7.58 6.07 16.72
N SER A 99 -7.59 7.39 16.91
CA SER A 99 -6.49 8.13 17.52
C SER A 99 -7.05 9.16 18.50
N GLY A 100 -6.82 8.96 19.79
CA GLY A 100 -7.47 9.72 20.86
C GLY A 100 -9.00 9.64 20.75
N LYS A 101 -9.66 10.79 20.67
CA LYS A 101 -11.12 10.90 20.50
C LYS A 101 -11.61 10.78 19.03
N PHE A 102 -10.70 10.79 18.08
CA PHE A 102 -11.03 10.76 16.65
C PHE A 102 -11.18 9.31 16.16
N LYS A 103 -12.23 9.07 15.38
CA LYS A 103 -12.51 7.79 14.73
C LYS A 103 -12.74 8.01 13.24
N TYR A 104 -12.19 7.11 12.43
CA TYR A 104 -12.28 7.10 10.97
C TYR A 104 -12.72 5.72 10.50
N LYS A 105 -13.42 5.66 9.39
CA LYS A 105 -13.86 4.42 8.76
C LYS A 105 -13.15 4.25 7.42
N PHE A 106 -12.73 3.04 7.12
CA PHE A 106 -12.31 2.65 5.79
C PHE A 106 -13.53 2.08 5.07
N ASP A 107 -14.00 2.81 4.07
CA ASP A 107 -15.30 2.54 3.44
C ASP A 107 -15.21 1.58 2.27
N ILE A 108 -14.03 1.46 1.67
CA ILE A 108 -13.74 0.60 0.54
C ILE A 108 -12.80 -0.50 1.02
N SER A 109 -13.14 -1.75 0.70
CA SER A 109 -12.23 -2.87 0.91
C SER A 109 -12.25 -3.79 -0.31
N GLN A 110 -11.07 -4.18 -0.76
CA GLN A 110 -10.88 -5.14 -1.82
C GLN A 110 -9.71 -6.06 -1.45
N GLU A 111 -9.97 -7.36 -1.43
CA GLU A 111 -8.99 -8.36 -1.02
C GLU A 111 -8.39 -8.04 0.36
N LYS A 112 -7.08 -7.78 0.40
CA LYS A 112 -6.32 -7.50 1.63
C LYS A 112 -6.17 -6.02 1.94
N PHE A 113 -6.70 -5.15 1.08
CA PHE A 113 -6.54 -3.70 1.21
C PHE A 113 -7.85 -3.01 1.57
N ALA A 114 -7.73 -1.87 2.25
CA ALA A 114 -8.85 -0.99 2.54
C ALA A 114 -8.44 0.48 2.40
N TRP A 115 -9.41 1.32 1.98
CA TRP A 115 -9.23 2.75 1.70
C TRP A 115 -10.33 3.59 2.34
N ILE A 116 -10.06 4.88 2.47
CA ILE A 116 -11.05 5.90 2.80
C ILE A 116 -11.54 6.50 1.48
N ALA A 117 -12.86 6.54 1.28
CA ALA A 117 -13.45 7.04 0.04
C ALA A 117 -13.47 8.57 -0.08
N ASP A 118 -13.51 9.29 1.04
CA ASP A 118 -13.67 10.75 1.08
C ASP A 118 -12.32 11.45 1.37
N ASN A 119 -11.83 12.20 0.39
CA ASN A 119 -10.59 12.98 0.51
C ASN A 119 -10.61 13.99 1.67
N LYS A 120 -11.78 14.50 2.10
CA LYS A 120 -11.88 15.39 3.27
C LYS A 120 -11.62 14.63 4.56
N VAL A 121 -12.09 13.38 4.62
CA VAL A 121 -11.84 12.47 5.75
C VAL A 121 -10.37 12.09 5.81
N GLU A 122 -9.74 11.76 4.67
CA GLU A 122 -8.30 11.50 4.58
C GLU A 122 -7.47 12.67 5.09
N LYS A 123 -7.71 13.89 4.59
CA LYS A 123 -7.03 15.10 5.05
C LYS A 123 -7.21 15.34 6.56
N LYS A 124 -8.40 15.03 7.11
CA LYS A 124 -8.66 15.13 8.55
C LYS A 124 -7.86 14.09 9.32
N MET A 125 -7.80 12.84 8.84
CA MET A 125 -7.02 11.77 9.45
C MET A 125 -5.53 12.09 9.42
N ILE A 126 -4.99 12.59 8.30
CA ILE A 126 -3.58 13.04 8.18
C ILE A 126 -3.25 14.12 9.21
N ARG A 127 -4.12 15.13 9.37
CA ARG A 127 -3.93 16.16 10.42
C ARG A 127 -3.90 15.58 11.82
N THR A 128 -4.74 14.57 12.09
CA THR A 128 -4.74 13.86 13.37
C THR A 128 -3.46 13.04 13.55
N MET A 129 -3.01 12.34 12.51
CA MET A 129 -1.77 11.56 12.53
C MET A 129 -0.54 12.43 12.76
N LYS A 130 -0.47 13.64 12.17
CA LYS A 130 0.64 14.60 12.38
C LYS A 130 0.73 15.11 13.82
N LYS A 131 -0.37 15.13 14.57
CA LYS A 131 -0.46 15.61 15.95
C LYS A 131 -0.48 14.51 17.00
N GLY A 132 -0.77 13.29 16.59
CA GLY A 132 -0.91 12.14 17.47
C GLY A 132 0.40 11.42 17.72
N SER A 133 0.41 10.53 18.69
CA SER A 133 1.52 9.62 18.98
C SER A 133 1.25 8.18 18.53
N ARG A 134 -0.03 7.79 18.42
CA ARG A 134 -0.46 6.44 18.05
C ARG A 134 -1.80 6.45 17.33
N ILE A 135 -1.97 5.51 16.43
CA ILE A 135 -3.26 5.19 15.83
C ILE A 135 -3.51 3.67 15.93
N MET A 136 -4.72 3.31 16.28
CA MET A 136 -5.17 1.92 16.41
C MET A 136 -6.13 1.61 15.26
N ILE A 137 -5.88 0.51 14.56
CA ILE A 137 -6.74 0.04 13.48
C ILE A 137 -7.39 -1.27 13.90
N SER A 138 -8.71 -1.34 13.79
CA SER A 138 -9.50 -2.55 14.02
C SER A 138 -10.07 -3.02 12.71
N GLY A 139 -9.88 -4.30 12.41
CA GLY A 139 -10.42 -4.98 11.25
C GLY A 139 -10.92 -6.37 11.61
N TYR A 140 -11.54 -7.05 10.66
CA TYR A 140 -12.07 -8.40 10.83
C TYR A 140 -11.67 -9.24 9.62
N ASN A 141 -11.15 -10.43 9.87
CA ASN A 141 -10.80 -11.37 8.80
C ASN A 141 -12.05 -12.04 8.21
N SER A 142 -11.87 -12.85 7.19
CA SER A 142 -12.96 -13.57 6.49
C SER A 142 -13.79 -14.45 7.42
N SER A 143 -13.22 -14.99 8.51
CA SER A 143 -13.93 -15.77 9.53
C SER A 143 -14.70 -14.90 10.56
N GLY A 144 -14.64 -13.57 10.45
CA GLY A 144 -15.24 -12.65 11.40
C GLY A 144 -14.44 -12.40 12.68
N SER A 145 -13.22 -12.92 12.77
CA SER A 145 -12.36 -12.69 13.93
C SER A 145 -11.75 -11.29 13.88
N GLN A 146 -11.89 -10.56 14.98
CA GLN A 146 -11.34 -9.21 15.12
C GLN A 146 -9.82 -9.22 15.27
N THR A 147 -9.19 -8.26 14.61
CA THR A 147 -7.78 -7.92 14.85
C THR A 147 -7.64 -6.45 15.20
N ILE A 148 -6.60 -6.14 15.98
CA ILE A 148 -6.27 -4.77 16.37
C ILE A 148 -4.77 -4.57 16.15
N ASP A 149 -4.44 -3.57 15.35
CA ASP A 149 -3.08 -3.16 15.02
C ASP A 149 -2.81 -1.75 15.54
N HIS A 150 -1.76 -1.60 16.34
CA HIS A 150 -1.32 -0.30 16.84
C HIS A 150 -0.12 0.19 16.05
N TYR A 151 -0.24 1.34 15.44
CA TYR A 151 0.82 2.02 14.73
C TYR A 151 1.34 3.19 15.54
N SER A 152 2.65 3.30 15.65
CA SER A 152 3.30 4.50 16.15
C SER A 152 3.21 5.60 15.09
N LEU A 153 3.01 6.84 15.52
CA LEU A 153 3.03 8.01 14.63
C LEU A 153 4.35 8.79 14.74
N LEU A 154 5.34 8.25 15.47
CA LEU A 154 6.67 8.82 15.55
C LEU A 154 7.36 8.76 14.18
N GLY A 155 7.70 9.92 13.63
CA GLY A 155 8.31 10.04 12.31
C GLY A 155 7.32 10.23 11.15
N PHE A 156 6.02 10.06 11.38
CA PHE A 156 5.00 10.19 10.34
C PHE A 156 5.10 11.50 9.56
N THR A 157 5.15 12.65 10.24
CA THR A 157 5.19 13.95 9.57
C THR A 157 6.38 14.11 8.64
N LYS A 158 7.56 13.60 9.04
CA LYS A 158 8.76 13.64 8.18
C LYS A 158 8.61 12.72 6.97
N ALA A 159 8.18 11.47 7.19
CA ALA A 159 7.96 10.51 6.12
C ALA A 159 6.89 10.99 5.11
N TYR A 160 5.80 11.57 5.60
CA TYR A 160 4.76 12.16 4.78
C TYR A 160 5.28 13.32 3.91
N ASN A 161 6.08 14.22 4.48
CA ASN A 161 6.62 15.36 3.74
C ASN A 161 7.65 14.93 2.70
N GLU A 162 8.39 13.86 2.97
CA GLU A 162 9.35 13.28 2.02
C GLU A 162 8.67 12.54 0.87
N ALA A 163 7.49 11.95 1.11
CA ALA A 163 6.72 11.25 0.09
C ALA A 163 5.92 12.19 -0.82
N LYS A 164 5.63 13.41 -0.36
CA LYS A 164 4.82 14.41 -1.06
C LYS A 164 5.60 15.20 -2.08
#